data_5728348f830c4043f0cf1ee5681035bd
#
_entry.id   5728348f830c4043f0cf1ee5681035bd
#
_cell.length_a   1.000
_cell.length_b   1.000
_cell.length_c   1.000
_cell.angle_alpha   90.00
_cell.angle_beta   90.00
_cell.angle_gamma   90.00
#
_symmetry.space_group_name_H-M   'P 1'
#
loop_
_entity.id
_entity.type
_entity.pdbx_description
1 polymer ?
#
loop_
_entity_poly.entity_id
_entity_poly.type
_entity_poly.pdbx_seq_one_letter_code
_entity_poly.pdbx_strand_id
1 'polypeptide(L)'
;KHVNFKVQKEVSVGYRPDMIILLPGEGAIPVDSKCPLASFAKAKEATDPSQVAELMKEHAKAVKSHAKDLISKDYSAFTSGKFDFTVMFMPGHHLLEAALQVDPKLQDYALERKLLITSPVTLVALLRTVRIYWQNDETNRSAEKIAALASNLFDRVKKVLEHYKDIGGSLTKAVNSYNAMYRSYESRLVPAGRDLQDASEELQRKKALDDDKEGPNKIDGLPELPLSDSSETTSE
;
A
#
# COMPACT_ATOMS: atom_id res chain seq x y z
N LYS A 1 4.46 2.32 21.92
CA LYS A 1 5.24 1.58 20.92
C LYS A 1 4.84 1.92 19.48
N HIS A 2 4.75 3.13 19.00
CA HIS A 2 4.33 3.29 17.58
C HIS A 2 4.54 4.71 17.02
N VAL A 3 5.43 5.48 17.60
CA VAL A 3 5.95 6.67 16.91
C VAL A 3 7.45 6.44 16.76
N ASN A 4 7.91 6.35 15.53
CA ASN A 4 9.34 6.26 15.26
C ASN A 4 9.96 7.62 15.55
N PHE A 5 10.83 7.70 16.53
CA PHE A 5 11.59 8.89 16.86
C PHE A 5 13.07 8.54 17.04
N LYS A 6 13.92 9.51 16.78
CA LYS A 6 15.36 9.42 17.01
C LYS A 6 15.73 10.54 18.00
N VAL A 7 16.48 10.17 19.03
CA VAL A 7 16.97 11.12 20.03
C VAL A 7 18.43 11.43 19.72
N GLN A 8 18.80 12.72 19.81
CA GLN A 8 20.18 13.21 19.73
C GLN A 8 21.02 12.66 18.57
N LYS A 9 20.43 12.50 17.39
CA LYS A 9 21.20 12.13 16.20
C LYS A 9 21.82 13.40 15.61
N GLU A 10 23.14 13.42 15.50
CA GLU A 10 23.84 14.39 14.65
C GLU A 10 23.39 14.17 13.20
N VAL A 11 22.79 15.18 12.61
CA VAL A 11 22.19 15.06 11.28
C VAL A 11 22.99 15.83 10.24
N SER A 12 23.77 16.82 10.65
CA SER A 12 24.85 17.46 9.85
C SER A 12 25.71 18.37 10.72
N VAL A 13 26.79 18.88 10.13
CA VAL A 13 27.74 19.75 10.83
C VAL A 13 27.02 20.99 11.41
N GLY A 14 26.86 21.02 12.74
CA GLY A 14 26.43 22.20 13.50
C GLY A 14 24.98 22.23 13.97
N TYR A 15 24.10 21.32 13.57
CA TYR A 15 22.69 21.34 14.00
C TYR A 15 22.25 19.98 14.54
N ARG A 16 21.87 19.94 15.83
CA ARG A 16 21.46 18.73 16.52
C ARG A 16 20.15 18.99 17.26
N PRO A 17 18.98 18.64 16.68
CA PRO A 17 17.74 18.70 17.44
C PRO A 17 17.75 17.67 18.56
N ASP A 18 17.06 17.97 19.67
CA ASP A 18 16.98 17.04 20.80
C ASP A 18 16.25 15.75 20.42
N MET A 19 15.25 15.85 19.54
CA MET A 19 14.48 14.72 19.03
C MET A 19 14.02 14.98 17.61
N ILE A 20 13.89 13.90 16.81
CA ILE A 20 13.28 13.93 15.48
C ILE A 20 12.13 12.94 15.49
N ILE A 21 10.92 13.41 15.22
CA ILE A 21 9.73 12.59 15.03
C ILE A 21 9.68 12.20 13.55
N LEU A 22 9.72 10.90 13.26
CA LEU A 22 9.65 10.40 11.88
C LEU A 22 8.20 10.31 11.42
N LEU A 23 7.95 10.71 10.19
CA LEU A 23 6.67 10.60 9.51
C LEU A 23 6.75 9.56 8.38
N PRO A 24 5.62 8.99 7.91
CA PRO A 24 5.60 8.21 6.68
C PRO A 24 6.09 9.02 5.47
N GLY A 25 6.66 8.33 4.49
CA GLY A 25 7.11 8.98 3.26
C GLY A 25 8.36 9.87 3.43
N GLU A 26 9.26 9.49 4.37
CA GLU A 26 10.53 10.19 4.64
C GLU A 26 10.37 11.59 5.26
N GLY A 27 9.17 11.96 5.70
CA GLY A 27 8.95 13.18 6.46
C GLY A 27 9.55 13.10 7.86
N ALA A 28 9.89 14.25 8.46
CA ALA A 28 10.34 14.33 9.84
C ALA A 28 10.01 15.68 10.47
N ILE A 29 9.75 15.69 11.77
CA ILE A 29 9.51 16.89 12.54
C ILE A 29 10.64 17.02 13.57
N PRO A 30 11.53 18.00 13.44
CA PRO A 30 12.53 18.31 14.46
C PRO A 30 11.85 18.87 15.71
N VAL A 31 12.30 18.45 16.88
CA VAL A 31 11.88 18.95 18.17
C VAL A 31 13.10 19.42 18.93
N ASP A 32 13.07 20.67 19.36
CA ASP A 32 14.12 21.28 20.18
C ASP A 32 13.51 21.75 21.48
N SER A 33 14.12 21.38 22.61
CA SER A 33 13.64 21.76 23.94
C SER A 33 14.33 23.03 24.39
N LYS A 34 13.53 24.05 24.73
CA LYS A 34 14.03 25.29 25.27
C LYS A 34 13.23 25.69 26.53
N CYS A 35 13.95 26.02 27.56
CA CYS A 35 13.34 26.35 28.83
C CYS A 35 13.97 27.62 29.46
N PRO A 36 13.55 28.82 29.07
CA PRO A 36 14.03 30.06 29.64
C PRO A 36 13.39 30.28 31.02
N LEU A 37 13.91 29.64 32.05
CA LEU A 37 13.36 29.66 33.42
C LEU A 37 13.79 30.86 34.27
N ALA A 38 14.93 31.48 33.95
CA ALA A 38 15.58 32.41 34.90
C ALA A 38 14.68 33.59 35.32
N SER A 39 14.12 34.33 34.38
CA SER A 39 13.26 35.49 34.71
C SER A 39 11.91 35.06 35.28
N PHE A 40 11.35 33.92 34.82
CA PHE A 40 10.12 33.36 35.36
C PHE A 40 10.27 32.92 36.84
N ALA A 41 11.36 32.25 37.20
CA ALA A 41 11.63 31.84 38.57
C ALA A 41 11.77 33.06 39.49
N LYS A 42 12.55 34.05 39.08
CA LYS A 42 12.67 35.33 39.82
C LYS A 42 11.33 36.03 39.99
N ALA A 43 10.48 36.02 38.97
CA ALA A 43 9.14 36.63 39.07
C ALA A 43 8.24 35.92 40.08
N LYS A 44 8.43 34.63 40.32
CA LYS A 44 7.70 33.86 41.34
C LYS A 44 8.16 34.20 42.78
N GLU A 45 9.39 34.64 42.95
CA GLU A 45 9.97 35.04 44.26
C GLU A 45 9.76 36.51 44.54
N ALA A 46 9.55 37.34 43.53
CA ALA A 46 9.34 38.77 43.69
C ALA A 46 7.99 39.07 44.34
N THR A 47 8.01 40.07 45.28
CA THR A 47 6.82 40.53 46.01
C THR A 47 6.26 41.85 45.48
N ASP A 48 7.08 42.62 44.78
CA ASP A 48 6.67 43.89 44.17
C ASP A 48 6.00 43.63 42.81
N PRO A 49 4.73 44.07 42.63
CA PRO A 49 3.99 43.86 41.37
C PRO A 49 4.68 44.46 40.13
N SER A 50 5.37 45.58 40.29
CA SER A 50 6.10 46.21 39.17
C SER A 50 7.31 45.40 38.74
N GLN A 51 8.03 44.82 39.68
CA GLN A 51 9.15 43.91 39.43
C GLN A 51 8.67 42.59 38.79
N VAL A 52 7.55 42.05 39.28
CA VAL A 52 6.92 40.86 38.67
C VAL A 52 6.59 41.11 37.19
N ALA A 53 5.96 42.25 36.88
CA ALA A 53 5.58 42.60 35.52
C ALA A 53 6.80 42.72 34.60
N GLU A 54 7.89 43.33 35.07
CA GLU A 54 9.11 43.45 34.26
C GLU A 54 9.79 42.11 34.01
N LEU A 55 9.92 41.28 35.05
CA LEU A 55 10.47 39.92 34.92
C LEU A 55 9.64 39.00 33.97
N MET A 56 8.31 39.16 33.95
CA MET A 56 7.44 38.45 33.00
C MET A 56 7.64 38.94 31.55
N LYS A 57 7.89 40.25 31.35
CA LYS A 57 8.27 40.77 30.03
C LYS A 57 9.61 40.21 29.57
N GLU A 58 10.60 40.14 30.46
CA GLU A 58 11.89 39.51 30.16
C GLU A 58 11.73 38.03 29.77
N HIS A 59 10.89 37.29 30.52
CA HIS A 59 10.57 35.92 30.22
C HIS A 59 9.98 35.78 28.80
N ALA A 60 8.96 36.56 28.46
CA ALA A 60 8.34 36.52 27.13
C ALA A 60 9.34 36.90 26.03
N LYS A 61 10.21 37.88 26.28
CA LYS A 61 11.30 38.25 25.34
C LYS A 61 12.30 37.11 25.15
N ALA A 62 12.66 36.39 26.21
CA ALA A 62 13.54 35.22 26.12
C ALA A 62 12.91 34.09 25.33
N VAL A 63 11.62 33.78 25.57
CA VAL A 63 10.89 32.77 24.76
C VAL A 63 10.88 33.16 23.27
N LYS A 64 10.60 34.45 22.96
CA LYS A 64 10.59 34.96 21.62
C LYS A 64 11.97 34.92 20.97
N SER A 65 13.05 35.17 21.70
CA SER A 65 14.42 35.04 21.22
C SER A 65 14.74 33.61 20.86
N HIS A 66 14.42 32.63 21.70
CA HIS A 66 14.61 31.24 21.40
C HIS A 66 13.79 30.76 20.17
N ALA A 67 12.57 31.29 20.02
CA ALA A 67 11.77 31.02 18.83
C ALA A 67 12.46 31.56 17.55
N LYS A 68 13.01 32.77 17.60
CA LYS A 68 13.78 33.35 16.49
C LYS A 68 15.03 32.51 16.15
N ASP A 69 15.76 32.08 17.16
CA ASP A 69 16.96 31.27 16.98
C ASP A 69 16.63 29.95 16.30
N LEU A 70 15.49 29.31 16.67
CA LEU A 70 15.03 28.09 16.03
C LEU A 70 14.54 28.30 14.60
N ILE A 71 13.84 29.39 14.35
CA ILE A 71 13.40 29.76 12.98
C ILE A 71 14.61 29.98 12.05
N SER A 72 15.70 30.57 12.59
CA SER A 72 16.92 30.80 11.81
C SER A 72 17.69 29.52 11.49
N LYS A 73 17.47 28.44 12.25
CA LYS A 73 18.05 27.12 12.00
C LYS A 73 17.29 26.45 10.88
N ASP A 74 17.89 26.37 9.69
CA ASP A 74 17.28 25.67 8.58
C ASP A 74 17.38 24.14 8.75
N TYR A 75 16.33 23.54 9.33
CA TYR A 75 16.21 22.09 9.43
C TYR A 75 15.75 21.42 8.15
N SER A 76 15.48 22.16 7.06
CA SER A 76 15.01 21.61 5.77
C SER A 76 16.03 20.69 5.12
N ALA A 77 17.32 20.97 5.34
CA ALA A 77 18.42 20.15 4.85
C ALA A 77 18.41 18.70 5.39
N PHE A 78 17.68 18.42 6.48
CA PHE A 78 17.71 17.13 7.18
C PHE A 78 16.64 16.14 6.77
N THR A 79 15.64 16.56 6.03
CA THR A 79 14.41 15.77 5.82
C THR A 79 13.99 15.67 4.36
N SER A 80 14.92 15.79 3.43
CA SER A 80 14.62 15.73 1.98
C SER A 80 13.49 16.71 1.57
N GLY A 81 13.35 17.83 2.29
CA GLY A 81 12.36 18.86 2.02
C GLY A 81 10.90 18.52 2.39
N LYS A 82 10.67 17.45 3.12
CA LYS A 82 9.31 16.95 3.42
C LYS A 82 8.83 17.20 4.86
N PHE A 83 9.35 18.19 5.56
CA PHE A 83 8.74 18.56 6.85
C PHE A 83 8.04 19.90 6.76
N ASP A 84 6.92 20.03 7.47
CA ASP A 84 6.10 21.23 7.39
C ASP A 84 6.47 22.25 8.46
N PHE A 85 7.02 21.81 9.61
CA PHE A 85 7.33 22.69 10.74
C PHE A 85 8.33 22.08 11.71
N THR A 86 8.93 22.95 12.52
CA THR A 86 9.76 22.59 13.68
C THR A 86 8.98 22.76 14.96
N VAL A 87 9.23 21.93 15.97
CA VAL A 87 8.62 22.04 17.29
C VAL A 87 9.61 22.62 18.29
N MET A 88 9.22 23.72 18.94
CA MET A 88 9.84 24.22 20.15
C MET A 88 9.10 23.67 21.36
N PHE A 89 9.73 22.77 22.11
CA PHE A 89 9.14 22.16 23.28
C PHE A 89 9.46 22.94 24.53
N MET A 90 8.43 23.34 25.26
CA MET A 90 8.52 23.96 26.58
C MET A 90 8.04 22.97 27.64
N PRO A 91 8.88 22.60 28.64
CA PRO A 91 8.56 21.53 29.60
C PRO A 91 7.46 21.91 30.61
N GLY A 92 7.09 23.19 30.71
CA GLY A 92 6.02 23.64 31.58
C GLY A 92 4.93 24.41 30.84
N HIS A 93 3.68 24.00 30.97
CA HIS A 93 2.54 24.70 30.35
C HIS A 93 2.45 26.17 30.87
N HIS A 94 2.65 26.36 32.15
CA HIS A 94 2.63 27.66 32.79
C HIS A 94 3.71 28.66 32.28
N LEU A 95 4.82 28.14 31.75
CA LEU A 95 5.87 28.96 31.15
C LEU A 95 5.41 29.52 29.79
N LEU A 96 4.76 28.70 28.99
CA LEU A 96 4.20 29.14 27.73
C LEU A 96 3.04 30.12 27.96
N GLU A 97 2.15 29.80 28.89
CA GLU A 97 1.02 30.66 29.25
C GLU A 97 1.48 32.03 29.68
N ALA A 98 2.47 32.12 30.59
CA ALA A 98 3.03 33.39 31.06
C ALA A 98 3.62 34.23 29.92
N ALA A 99 4.30 33.61 28.98
CA ALA A 99 4.82 34.31 27.79
C ALA A 99 3.70 34.83 26.88
N LEU A 100 2.63 34.05 26.69
CA LEU A 100 1.47 34.42 25.85
C LEU A 100 0.60 35.52 26.52
N GLN A 101 0.53 35.59 27.84
CA GLN A 101 -0.12 36.67 28.54
C GLN A 101 0.56 38.02 28.26
N VAL A 102 1.86 38.03 28.07
CA VAL A 102 2.65 39.26 27.76
C VAL A 102 2.68 39.53 26.24
N ASP A 103 2.88 38.52 25.42
CA ASP A 103 2.89 38.63 23.95
C ASP A 103 1.88 37.66 23.35
N PRO A 104 0.60 38.04 23.25
CA PRO A 104 -0.45 37.14 22.67
C PRO A 104 -0.21 36.77 21.23
N LYS A 105 0.60 37.52 20.48
CA LYS A 105 0.91 37.26 19.07
C LYS A 105 2.11 36.32 18.89
N LEU A 106 2.74 35.88 19.96
CA LEU A 106 3.93 35.03 19.90
C LEU A 106 3.67 33.71 19.18
N GLN A 107 2.52 33.10 19.44
CA GLN A 107 2.15 31.83 18.80
C GLN A 107 1.92 32.00 17.29
N ASP A 108 1.18 33.03 16.88
CA ASP A 108 0.92 33.32 15.47
C ASP A 108 2.21 33.66 14.74
N TYR A 109 3.08 34.48 15.35
CA TYR A 109 4.40 34.81 14.83
C TYR A 109 5.25 33.56 14.54
N ALA A 110 5.20 32.58 15.46
CA ALA A 110 5.92 31.33 15.31
C ALA A 110 5.32 30.44 14.21
N LEU A 111 3.99 30.28 14.20
CA LEU A 111 3.29 29.43 13.22
C LEU A 111 3.45 29.93 11.78
N GLU A 112 3.38 31.24 11.54
CA GLU A 112 3.65 31.84 10.22
C GLU A 112 5.04 31.48 9.69
N ARG A 113 5.96 31.13 10.57
CA ARG A 113 7.36 30.77 10.27
C ARG A 113 7.65 29.31 10.43
N LYS A 114 6.59 28.50 10.39
CA LYS A 114 6.69 27.03 10.53
C LYS A 114 7.34 26.56 11.84
N LEU A 115 7.15 27.30 12.90
CA LEU A 115 7.56 26.91 14.26
C LEU A 115 6.33 26.75 15.13
N LEU A 116 6.14 25.56 15.70
CA LEU A 116 5.08 25.25 16.66
C LEU A 116 5.64 25.24 18.06
N ILE A 117 5.23 26.20 18.92
CA ILE A 117 5.60 26.21 20.33
C ILE A 117 4.61 25.31 21.09
N THR A 118 5.12 24.28 21.78
CA THR A 118 4.28 23.27 22.43
C THR A 118 4.58 23.10 23.91
N SER A 119 3.55 22.80 24.69
CA SER A 119 3.63 22.26 26.04
C SER A 119 3.64 20.72 26.01
N PRO A 120 3.88 20.02 27.12
CA PRO A 120 3.82 18.56 27.20
C PRO A 120 2.49 17.99 26.70
N VAL A 121 1.36 18.60 27.04
CA VAL A 121 0.03 18.14 26.61
C VAL A 121 -0.14 18.25 25.10
N THR A 122 0.25 19.39 24.54
CA THR A 122 0.16 19.64 23.10
C THR A 122 1.10 18.73 22.31
N LEU A 123 2.31 18.48 22.82
CA LEU A 123 3.24 17.54 22.21
C LEU A 123 2.67 16.11 22.19
N VAL A 124 2.04 15.67 23.29
CA VAL A 124 1.39 14.35 23.33
C VAL A 124 0.24 14.28 22.33
N ALA A 125 -0.57 15.33 22.18
CA ALA A 125 -1.62 15.38 21.17
C ALA A 125 -1.04 15.28 19.74
N LEU A 126 0.03 16.02 19.45
CA LEU A 126 0.76 15.93 18.18
C LEU A 126 1.27 14.50 17.92
N LEU A 127 1.89 13.86 18.90
CA LEU A 127 2.40 12.50 18.77
C LEU A 127 1.28 11.47 18.52
N ARG A 128 0.10 11.68 19.13
CA ARG A 128 -1.08 10.85 18.84
C ARG A 128 -1.56 11.03 17.39
N THR A 129 -1.56 12.24 16.88
CA THR A 129 -1.92 12.52 15.47
C THR A 129 -0.92 11.86 14.51
N VAL A 130 0.38 11.97 14.79
CA VAL A 130 1.44 11.29 14.02
C VAL A 130 1.26 9.77 14.04
N ARG A 131 0.86 9.20 15.19
CA ARG A 131 0.54 7.77 15.28
C ARG A 131 -0.60 7.36 14.34
N ILE A 132 -1.68 8.13 14.29
CA ILE A 132 -2.81 7.87 13.39
C ILE A 132 -2.33 7.95 11.93
N TYR A 133 -1.49 8.92 11.62
CA TYR A 133 -0.92 9.05 10.28
C TYR A 133 -0.10 7.80 9.86
N TRP A 134 0.71 7.24 10.78
CA TRP A 134 1.42 5.99 10.55
C TRP A 134 0.48 4.79 10.33
N GLN A 135 -0.61 4.69 11.11
CA GLN A 135 -1.59 3.61 10.94
C GLN A 135 -2.29 3.69 9.58
N ASN A 136 -2.63 4.89 9.13
CA ASN A 136 -3.24 5.10 7.81
C ASN A 136 -2.28 4.75 6.67
N ASP A 137 -1.01 5.15 6.77
CA ASP A 137 0.02 4.80 5.77
C ASP A 137 0.22 3.28 5.66
N GLU A 138 0.29 2.58 6.78
CA GLU A 138 0.40 1.12 6.82
C GLU A 138 -0.81 0.44 6.17
N THR A 139 -2.01 0.95 6.45
CA THR A 139 -3.26 0.46 5.84
C THR A 139 -3.26 0.68 4.32
N ASN A 140 -2.88 1.86 3.86
CA ASN A 140 -2.81 2.19 2.44
C ASN A 140 -1.79 1.31 1.70
N ARG A 141 -0.61 1.13 2.26
CA ARG A 141 0.41 0.22 1.69
C ARG A 141 -0.06 -1.23 1.62
N SER A 142 -0.82 -1.66 2.61
CA SER A 142 -1.41 -3.00 2.62
C SER A 142 -2.48 -3.14 1.54
N ALA A 143 -3.34 -2.14 1.37
CA ALA A 143 -4.34 -2.11 0.30
C ALA A 143 -3.71 -2.11 -1.10
N GLU A 144 -2.65 -1.34 -1.32
CA GLU A 144 -1.89 -1.34 -2.58
C GLU A 144 -1.29 -2.72 -2.89
N LYS A 145 -0.71 -3.39 -1.87
CA LYS A 145 -0.19 -4.75 -2.04
C LYS A 145 -1.29 -5.75 -2.39
N ILE A 146 -2.44 -5.67 -1.73
CA ILE A 146 -3.60 -6.53 -2.03
C ILE A 146 -4.07 -6.29 -3.46
N ALA A 147 -4.19 -5.05 -3.90
CA ALA A 147 -4.59 -4.71 -5.27
C ALA A 147 -3.61 -5.27 -6.31
N ALA A 148 -2.30 -5.14 -6.08
CA ALA A 148 -1.28 -5.70 -6.95
C ALA A 148 -1.32 -7.24 -7.02
N LEU A 149 -1.52 -7.91 -5.88
CA LEU A 149 -1.66 -9.37 -5.82
C LEU A 149 -2.94 -9.84 -6.49
N ALA A 150 -4.06 -9.11 -6.34
CA ALA A 150 -5.32 -9.40 -7.01
C ALA A 150 -5.16 -9.30 -8.53
N SER A 151 -4.56 -8.24 -9.05
CA SER A 151 -4.26 -8.09 -10.49
C SER A 151 -3.45 -9.28 -11.02
N ASN A 152 -2.39 -9.67 -10.30
CA ASN A 152 -1.55 -10.80 -10.67
C ASN A 152 -2.33 -12.13 -10.69
N LEU A 153 -3.25 -12.31 -9.72
CA LEU A 153 -4.12 -13.47 -9.66
C LEU A 153 -5.06 -13.50 -10.87
N PHE A 154 -5.69 -12.38 -11.22
CA PHE A 154 -6.56 -12.30 -12.40
C PHE A 154 -5.84 -12.67 -13.70
N ASP A 155 -4.61 -12.18 -13.89
CA ASP A 155 -3.81 -12.53 -15.08
C ASP A 155 -3.51 -14.04 -15.15
N ARG A 156 -3.25 -14.66 -14.00
CA ARG A 156 -3.04 -16.12 -13.94
C ARG A 156 -4.31 -16.90 -14.23
N VAL A 157 -5.45 -16.47 -13.67
CA VAL A 157 -6.76 -17.08 -13.95
C VAL A 157 -7.09 -16.99 -15.44
N LYS A 158 -6.87 -15.81 -16.05
CA LYS A 158 -7.08 -15.63 -17.50
C LYS A 158 -6.27 -16.65 -18.32
N LYS A 159 -5.00 -16.84 -18.00
CA LYS A 159 -4.17 -17.85 -18.68
C LYS A 159 -4.70 -19.28 -18.52
N VAL A 160 -5.16 -19.63 -17.32
CA VAL A 160 -5.76 -20.95 -17.08
C VAL A 160 -7.01 -21.14 -17.93
N LEU A 161 -7.87 -20.11 -18.02
CA LEU A 161 -9.06 -20.14 -18.84
C LEU A 161 -8.74 -20.26 -20.35
N GLU A 162 -7.69 -19.61 -20.83
CA GLU A 162 -7.19 -19.76 -22.20
C GLU A 162 -6.77 -21.21 -22.47
N HIS A 163 -5.98 -21.82 -21.60
CA HIS A 163 -5.62 -23.24 -21.72
C HIS A 163 -6.83 -24.17 -21.68
N TYR A 164 -7.79 -23.88 -20.81
CA TYR A 164 -9.03 -24.65 -20.73
C TYR A 164 -9.80 -24.61 -22.07
N LYS A 165 -9.90 -23.43 -22.69
CA LYS A 165 -10.51 -23.25 -24.00
C LYS A 165 -9.78 -24.03 -25.09
N ASP A 166 -8.44 -24.03 -25.08
CA ASP A 166 -7.62 -24.78 -26.05
C ASP A 166 -7.79 -26.29 -25.90
N ILE A 167 -7.92 -26.79 -24.67
CA ILE A 167 -8.23 -28.20 -24.41
C ILE A 167 -9.59 -28.55 -25.01
N GLY A 168 -10.63 -27.70 -24.77
CA GLY A 168 -11.96 -27.93 -25.36
C GLY A 168 -11.93 -27.98 -26.87
N GLY A 169 -11.21 -27.05 -27.50
CA GLY A 169 -11.03 -27.07 -28.97
C GLY A 169 -10.30 -28.31 -29.50
N SER A 170 -9.30 -28.78 -28.73
CA SER A 170 -8.55 -29.99 -29.08
C SER A 170 -9.39 -31.25 -28.94
N LEU A 171 -10.21 -31.34 -27.90
CA LEU A 171 -11.18 -32.46 -27.73
C LEU A 171 -12.21 -32.49 -28.86
N THR A 172 -12.75 -31.33 -29.22
CA THR A 172 -13.70 -31.25 -30.36
C THR A 172 -13.06 -31.73 -31.66
N LYS A 173 -11.82 -31.34 -31.94
CA LYS A 173 -11.07 -31.83 -33.12
C LYS A 173 -10.86 -33.34 -33.07
N ALA A 174 -10.50 -33.87 -31.90
CA ALA A 174 -10.29 -35.30 -31.70
C ALA A 174 -11.58 -36.10 -31.98
N VAL A 175 -12.72 -35.65 -31.45
CA VAL A 175 -14.05 -36.26 -31.71
C VAL A 175 -14.40 -36.23 -33.20
N ASN A 176 -14.21 -35.08 -33.85
CA ASN A 176 -14.48 -34.96 -35.29
C ASN A 176 -13.60 -35.89 -36.12
N SER A 177 -12.32 -36.00 -35.78
CA SER A 177 -11.38 -36.93 -36.47
C SER A 177 -11.78 -38.40 -36.27
N TYR A 178 -12.18 -38.74 -35.02
CA TYR A 178 -12.69 -40.08 -34.73
C TYR A 178 -13.94 -40.42 -35.54
N ASN A 179 -14.92 -39.54 -35.60
CA ASN A 179 -16.14 -39.72 -36.37
C ASN A 179 -15.88 -39.79 -37.89
N ALA A 180 -14.88 -39.04 -38.40
CA ALA A 180 -14.45 -39.12 -39.79
C ALA A 180 -13.80 -40.49 -40.10
N MET A 181 -12.97 -40.97 -39.20
CA MET A 181 -12.36 -42.31 -39.31
C MET A 181 -13.44 -43.39 -39.27
N TYR A 182 -14.40 -43.31 -38.35
CA TYR A 182 -15.53 -44.26 -38.27
C TYR A 182 -16.36 -44.30 -39.56
N ARG A 183 -16.71 -43.14 -40.12
CA ARG A 183 -17.41 -43.09 -41.44
C ARG A 183 -16.58 -43.72 -42.57
N SER A 184 -15.27 -43.48 -42.62
CA SER A 184 -14.38 -44.08 -43.61
C SER A 184 -14.29 -45.60 -43.43
N TYR A 185 -14.27 -46.07 -42.20
CA TYR A 185 -14.32 -47.51 -41.88
C TYR A 185 -15.61 -48.13 -42.41
N GLU A 186 -16.78 -47.59 -42.05
CA GLU A 186 -18.06 -48.14 -42.52
C GLU A 186 -18.26 -48.07 -44.03
N SER A 187 -17.93 -46.93 -44.66
CA SER A 187 -18.24 -46.68 -46.06
C SER A 187 -17.22 -47.28 -47.06
N ARG A 188 -16.00 -47.49 -46.58
CA ARG A 188 -14.92 -47.93 -47.47
C ARG A 188 -14.29 -49.26 -47.07
N LEU A 189 -13.93 -49.42 -45.82
CA LEU A 189 -13.15 -50.55 -45.33
C LEU A 189 -14.02 -51.80 -45.22
N VAL A 190 -15.23 -51.67 -44.64
CA VAL A 190 -16.15 -52.78 -44.49
C VAL A 190 -16.63 -53.33 -45.84
N PRO A 191 -17.05 -52.50 -46.82
CA PRO A 191 -17.37 -52.98 -48.15
C PRO A 191 -16.17 -53.67 -48.87
N ALA A 192 -15.00 -53.04 -48.84
CA ALA A 192 -13.79 -53.65 -49.45
C ALA A 192 -13.40 -54.96 -48.75
N GLY A 193 -13.62 -55.07 -47.42
CA GLY A 193 -13.45 -56.35 -46.73
C GLY A 193 -14.42 -57.44 -47.20
N ARG A 194 -15.70 -57.07 -47.41
CA ARG A 194 -16.72 -58.01 -47.99
C ARG A 194 -16.36 -58.43 -49.41
N ASP A 195 -15.99 -57.46 -50.29
CA ASP A 195 -15.57 -57.76 -51.65
C ASP A 195 -14.36 -58.72 -51.70
N LEU A 196 -13.43 -58.55 -50.77
CA LEU A 196 -12.28 -59.47 -50.63
C LEU A 196 -12.69 -60.81 -50.09
N GLN A 197 -13.65 -60.89 -49.22
CA GLN A 197 -14.24 -62.12 -48.67
C GLN A 197 -14.92 -62.91 -49.78
N ASP A 198 -15.79 -62.26 -50.60
CA ASP A 198 -16.49 -62.83 -51.69
C ASP A 198 -15.51 -63.37 -52.73
N ALA A 199 -14.46 -62.63 -53.10
CA ALA A 199 -13.40 -63.05 -53.99
C ALA A 199 -12.57 -64.23 -53.41
N SER A 200 -12.43 -64.33 -52.10
CA SER A 200 -11.70 -65.41 -51.42
C SER A 200 -12.52 -66.71 -51.36
N GLU A 201 -13.83 -66.60 -51.23
CA GLU A 201 -14.74 -67.77 -51.34
C GLU A 201 -14.72 -68.41 -52.73
N GLU A 202 -14.69 -67.53 -53.76
CA GLU A 202 -14.50 -68.04 -55.18
C GLU A 202 -13.18 -68.77 -55.33
N LEU A 203 -12.14 -68.40 -54.64
CA LEU A 203 -10.81 -69.04 -54.70
C LEU A 203 -10.65 -70.20 -53.71
N GLN A 204 -11.72 -70.67 -53.08
CA GLN A 204 -11.71 -71.73 -52.07
C GLN A 204 -10.78 -71.37 -50.82
N ARG A 205 -10.54 -70.14 -50.57
CA ARG A 205 -9.80 -69.71 -49.38
C ARG A 205 -10.77 -69.45 -48.29
N LYS A 206 -10.99 -70.44 -47.46
CA LYS A 206 -11.73 -70.31 -46.21
C LYS A 206 -10.90 -69.56 -45.18
N LYS A 207 -10.90 -68.29 -45.17
CA LYS A 207 -10.89 -67.51 -43.88
C LYS A 207 -11.49 -66.18 -44.21
N ALA A 208 -12.75 -66.13 -43.95
CA ALA A 208 -13.45 -64.87 -43.75
C ALA A 208 -12.68 -63.99 -42.81
N LEU A 209 -12.51 -62.74 -43.19
CA LEU A 209 -12.45 -61.70 -42.17
C LEU A 209 -13.71 -61.90 -41.35
N ASP A 210 -13.57 -62.42 -40.12
CA ASP A 210 -14.67 -62.46 -39.18
C ASP A 210 -15.34 -61.11 -39.21
N ASP A 211 -16.64 -61.05 -39.19
CA ASP A 211 -17.46 -59.85 -39.17
C ASP A 211 -17.10 -59.13 -37.86
N ASP A 212 -16.11 -58.29 -37.98
CA ASP A 212 -15.51 -57.69 -36.83
C ASP A 212 -16.46 -56.63 -36.32
N LYS A 213 -17.34 -57.07 -35.41
CA LYS A 213 -18.25 -56.22 -34.67
C LYS A 213 -17.52 -55.28 -33.69
N GLU A 214 -16.19 -55.35 -33.66
CA GLU A 214 -15.31 -54.57 -32.80
C GLU A 214 -14.70 -53.32 -33.50
N GLY A 215 -15.29 -52.89 -34.61
CA GLY A 215 -14.92 -51.59 -35.19
C GLY A 215 -15.17 -50.40 -34.26
N PRO A 216 -14.48 -49.31 -34.48
CA PRO A 216 -14.69 -48.15 -33.65
C PRO A 216 -16.14 -47.65 -33.71
N ASN A 217 -16.79 -47.58 -32.57
CA ASN A 217 -18.15 -47.05 -32.47
C ASN A 217 -18.14 -45.50 -32.47
N LYS A 218 -19.17 -44.91 -33.05
CA LYS A 218 -19.38 -43.47 -32.97
C LYS A 218 -19.54 -43.06 -31.52
N ILE A 219 -18.86 -42.00 -31.13
CA ILE A 219 -19.04 -41.40 -29.81
C ILE A 219 -20.28 -40.53 -29.85
N ASP A 220 -21.38 -41.05 -29.30
CA ASP A 220 -22.64 -40.32 -29.12
C ASP A 220 -22.69 -39.75 -27.71
N GLY A 221 -23.16 -38.54 -27.57
CA GLY A 221 -23.46 -37.97 -26.26
C GLY A 221 -22.30 -37.25 -25.57
N LEU A 222 -21.25 -36.85 -26.29
CA LEU A 222 -20.41 -35.82 -25.69
C LEU A 222 -21.21 -34.53 -25.60
N PRO A 223 -21.35 -33.96 -24.37
CA PRO A 223 -22.07 -32.72 -24.20
C PRO A 223 -21.39 -31.61 -25.01
N GLU A 224 -22.15 -30.83 -25.73
CA GLU A 224 -21.65 -29.59 -26.31
C GLU A 224 -21.14 -28.74 -25.14
N LEU A 225 -19.86 -28.43 -25.20
CA LEU A 225 -19.27 -27.49 -24.24
C LEU A 225 -19.99 -26.16 -24.42
N PRO A 226 -20.57 -25.56 -23.35
CA PRO A 226 -21.22 -24.26 -23.45
C PRO A 226 -20.22 -23.26 -24.00
N LEU A 227 -20.52 -22.71 -25.16
CA LEU A 227 -19.81 -21.54 -25.67
C LEU A 227 -20.01 -20.44 -24.60
N SER A 228 -18.94 -20.03 -23.99
CA SER A 228 -19.01 -18.90 -23.06
C SER A 228 -19.49 -17.67 -23.84
N ASP A 229 -20.75 -17.29 -23.65
CA ASP A 229 -21.23 -15.97 -24.03
C ASP A 229 -20.38 -14.92 -23.31
N SER A 230 -19.46 -14.36 -24.05
CA SER A 230 -18.69 -13.20 -23.62
C SER A 230 -19.51 -11.94 -23.90
N SER A 231 -20.63 -11.80 -23.22
CA SER A 231 -21.38 -10.54 -23.21
C SER A 231 -22.29 -10.50 -21.99
N GLU A 232 -21.71 -10.08 -20.88
CA GLU A 232 -22.44 -9.27 -19.91
C GLU A 232 -21.44 -8.50 -19.05
N THR A 233 -21.04 -7.34 -19.58
CA THR A 233 -20.73 -6.19 -18.75
C THR A 233 -22.00 -5.75 -18.09
N THR A 234 -22.14 -5.96 -16.82
CA THR A 234 -23.13 -5.22 -16.03
C THR A 234 -22.41 -4.48 -14.92
N SER A 235 -22.48 -3.19 -15.09
CA SER A 235 -22.49 -2.16 -14.07
C SER A 235 -23.37 -2.53 -12.87
N GLU A 236 -22.78 -2.59 -11.67
CA GLU A 236 -23.25 -1.97 -10.43
C GLU A 236 -22.13 -1.96 -9.40
#